data_58ff0937da97ffae02bbd2841c70e91b
#
_entry.id   58ff0937da97ffae02bbd2841c70e91b
#
_cell.length_a   1.000
_cell.length_b   1.000
_cell.length_c   1.000
_cell.angle_alpha   90.00
_cell.angle_beta   90.00
_cell.angle_gamma   90.00
#
_symmetry.space_group_name_H-M   'P 1'
#
loop_
_entity.id
_entity.type
_entity.pdbx_description
1 polymer ?
#
loop_
_entity_poly.entity_id
_entity_poly.type
_entity_poly.pdbx_seq_one_letter_code
_entity_poly.pdbx_strand_id
1 'polypeptide(L)'
;IETLLSAGEQAEIILVDDGSVKDETPAICDEYAAQYPTIVKAIHQENGGHGEGVNQGIRNATGLYYKVVDSDDWLDTAALKTVLAKLQTLVARGTAPDLMICNYVYEHVEDNTRHTVRYTNVFPENRLFSWMHVGHFRPDQNLLMHSVIYRTQVLRDCGMVLPKHTFYVDNIFVYQPLPYVKSMYYMDLDLYRYFIGRSDQSVNESVMVKRVDQQLRVTRHMIACQDLDALKNEKRLRAYMLHYLSTMMAVSDIFLLLDGSAEAQAKKADLWKYLKENTKPDVYRAIRYGFGGITNLNFPKGDVIVVGAYRIAQKIFKFN
;
A
#
# COMPACT_ATOMS: atom_id res chain seq x y z
N ILE A 1 -5.11 19.21 -2.38
CA ILE A 1 -4.51 19.88 -3.55
C ILE A 1 -3.52 20.95 -3.10
N GLU A 2 -3.90 21.89 -2.22
CA GLU A 2 -3.11 23.05 -1.80
C GLU A 2 -1.65 22.74 -1.39
N THR A 3 -1.44 21.67 -0.62
CA THR A 3 -0.10 21.27 -0.20
C THR A 3 0.76 20.80 -1.38
N LEU A 4 0.13 20.20 -2.40
CA LEU A 4 0.81 19.71 -3.60
C LEU A 4 1.22 20.86 -4.53
N LEU A 5 0.40 21.92 -4.64
CA LEU A 5 0.72 23.12 -5.42
C LEU A 5 2.01 23.80 -4.96
N SER A 6 2.43 23.58 -3.71
CA SER A 6 3.69 24.09 -3.20
C SER A 6 4.93 23.55 -3.93
N ALA A 7 4.79 22.47 -4.72
CA ALA A 7 5.84 21.93 -5.59
C ALA A 7 6.09 22.78 -6.84
N GLY A 8 5.13 23.61 -7.25
CA GLY A 8 5.20 24.40 -8.49
C GLY A 8 5.41 23.50 -9.71
N GLU A 9 6.11 24.01 -10.70
CA GLU A 9 6.41 23.31 -11.97
C GLU A 9 7.31 22.06 -11.83
N GLN A 10 7.71 21.68 -10.59
CA GLN A 10 8.51 20.48 -10.35
C GLN A 10 7.62 19.22 -10.26
N ALA A 11 6.32 19.37 -10.15
CA ALA A 11 5.36 18.28 -10.10
C ALA A 11 4.16 18.58 -11.00
N GLU A 12 3.59 17.54 -11.59
CA GLU A 12 2.24 17.56 -12.13
C GLU A 12 1.28 16.96 -11.09
N ILE A 13 0.06 17.46 -11.06
CA ILE A 13 -1.02 16.97 -10.19
C ILE A 13 -2.12 16.45 -11.09
N ILE A 14 -2.35 15.14 -11.06
CA ILE A 14 -3.42 14.50 -11.83
C ILE A 14 -4.59 14.28 -10.87
N LEU A 15 -5.63 15.07 -11.00
CA LEU A 15 -6.88 14.92 -10.27
C LEU A 15 -7.76 13.94 -11.04
N VAL A 16 -8.03 12.78 -10.44
CA VAL A 16 -8.92 11.78 -11.04
C VAL A 16 -10.24 11.79 -10.29
N ASP A 17 -11.27 12.34 -10.92
CA ASP A 17 -12.64 12.25 -10.45
C ASP A 17 -13.26 10.92 -10.95
N ASP A 18 -13.57 10.05 -10.01
CA ASP A 18 -14.09 8.70 -10.25
C ASP A 18 -15.62 8.68 -10.37
N GLY A 19 -16.18 9.61 -11.14
CA GLY A 19 -17.60 9.69 -11.41
C GLY A 19 -18.42 10.24 -10.25
N SER A 20 -17.95 11.31 -9.61
CA SER A 20 -18.67 11.99 -8.53
C SER A 20 -19.95 12.64 -9.05
N VAL A 21 -21.09 12.29 -8.44
CA VAL A 21 -22.43 12.81 -8.83
C VAL A 21 -23.18 13.43 -7.65
N LYS A 22 -22.59 13.44 -6.46
CA LYS A 22 -23.26 13.84 -5.22
C LYS A 22 -22.79 15.20 -4.68
N ASP A 23 -21.69 15.70 -5.19
CA ASP A 23 -21.02 16.90 -4.72
C ASP A 23 -20.35 17.66 -5.88
N GLU A 24 -19.66 18.74 -5.56
CA GLU A 24 -19.01 19.62 -6.52
C GLU A 24 -17.59 19.15 -6.92
N THR A 25 -17.20 17.91 -6.60
CA THR A 25 -15.86 17.39 -6.91
C THR A 25 -15.46 17.59 -8.37
N PRO A 26 -16.30 17.30 -9.39
CA PRO A 26 -15.95 17.54 -10.79
C PRO A 26 -15.64 19.01 -11.08
N ALA A 27 -16.49 19.92 -10.60
CA ALA A 27 -16.32 21.35 -10.81
C ALA A 27 -15.06 21.90 -10.13
N ILE A 28 -14.75 21.41 -8.93
CA ILE A 28 -13.51 21.75 -8.21
C ILE A 28 -12.28 21.27 -8.99
N CYS A 29 -12.31 20.05 -9.54
CA CYS A 29 -11.21 19.54 -10.37
C CYS A 29 -10.96 20.42 -11.59
N ASP A 30 -12.02 20.84 -12.28
CA ASP A 30 -11.95 21.72 -13.45
C ASP A 30 -11.45 23.12 -13.08
N GLU A 31 -11.90 23.68 -11.96
CA GLU A 31 -11.44 24.96 -11.46
C GLU A 31 -9.92 24.96 -11.21
N TYR A 32 -9.40 23.95 -10.50
CA TYR A 32 -7.96 23.84 -10.29
C TYR A 32 -7.18 23.62 -11.58
N ALA A 33 -7.69 22.83 -12.52
CA ALA A 33 -7.06 22.64 -13.82
C ALA A 33 -7.04 23.94 -14.65
N ALA A 34 -8.10 24.74 -14.59
CA ALA A 34 -8.16 26.04 -15.26
C ALA A 34 -7.23 27.07 -14.61
N GLN A 35 -7.13 27.06 -13.27
CA GLN A 35 -6.29 28.00 -12.53
C GLN A 35 -4.78 27.67 -12.65
N TYR A 36 -4.42 26.38 -12.75
CA TYR A 36 -3.04 25.89 -12.80
C TYR A 36 -2.79 24.98 -14.01
N PRO A 37 -2.99 25.45 -15.25
CA PRO A 37 -3.05 24.59 -16.45
C PRO A 37 -1.72 23.87 -16.80
N THR A 38 -0.60 24.33 -16.26
CA THR A 38 0.72 23.70 -16.46
C THR A 38 1.04 22.64 -15.38
N ILE A 39 0.34 22.68 -14.25
CA ILE A 39 0.60 21.83 -13.08
C ILE A 39 -0.51 20.81 -12.88
N VAL A 40 -1.78 21.25 -13.03
CA VAL A 40 -2.96 20.43 -12.70
C VAL A 40 -3.64 19.93 -13.96
N LYS A 41 -3.94 18.64 -13.97
CA LYS A 41 -4.75 17.97 -15.01
C LYS A 41 -5.94 17.29 -14.36
N ALA A 42 -7.16 17.67 -14.74
CA ALA A 42 -8.38 16.97 -14.35
C ALA A 42 -8.69 15.81 -15.32
N ILE A 43 -9.11 14.68 -14.78
CA ILE A 43 -9.59 13.52 -15.52
C ILE A 43 -10.90 13.08 -14.88
N HIS A 44 -11.98 13.10 -15.67
CA HIS A 44 -13.28 12.58 -15.26
C HIS A 44 -13.49 11.22 -15.90
N GLN A 45 -13.91 10.25 -15.11
CA GLN A 45 -14.19 8.89 -15.59
C GLN A 45 -15.50 8.36 -15.02
N GLU A 46 -16.03 7.32 -15.65
CA GLU A 46 -17.06 6.50 -15.03
C GLU A 46 -16.49 5.81 -13.80
N ASN A 47 -17.30 5.71 -12.74
CA ASN A 47 -16.86 5.13 -11.48
C ASN A 47 -16.24 3.72 -11.68
N GLY A 48 -14.98 3.59 -11.34
CA GLY A 48 -14.21 2.36 -11.40
C GLY A 48 -13.62 1.97 -10.04
N GLY A 49 -13.80 2.82 -9.03
CA GLY A 49 -13.23 2.69 -7.70
C GLY A 49 -11.78 3.16 -7.62
N HIS A 50 -11.26 3.26 -6.41
CA HIS A 50 -9.92 3.78 -6.09
C HIS A 50 -8.82 3.21 -6.99
N GLY A 51 -8.79 1.88 -7.21
CA GLY A 51 -7.79 1.25 -8.07
C GLY A 51 -7.77 1.76 -9.50
N GLU A 52 -8.95 2.03 -10.10
CA GLU A 52 -9.01 2.59 -11.45
C GLU A 52 -8.55 4.04 -11.46
N GLY A 53 -8.81 4.81 -10.42
CA GLY A 53 -8.25 6.15 -10.25
C GLY A 53 -6.72 6.13 -10.29
N VAL A 54 -6.10 5.21 -9.54
CA VAL A 54 -4.63 5.02 -9.56
C VAL A 54 -4.13 4.56 -10.94
N ASN A 55 -4.83 3.62 -11.61
CA ASN A 55 -4.51 3.19 -12.97
C ASN A 55 -4.53 4.37 -13.96
N GLN A 56 -5.52 5.24 -13.88
CA GLN A 56 -5.62 6.45 -14.70
C GLN A 56 -4.44 7.40 -14.42
N GLY A 57 -4.10 7.59 -13.15
CA GLY A 57 -2.94 8.38 -12.77
C GLY A 57 -1.66 7.85 -13.42
N ILE A 58 -1.37 6.54 -13.33
CA ILE A 58 -0.17 5.92 -13.92
C ILE A 58 -0.15 6.05 -15.45
N ARG A 59 -1.29 5.87 -16.11
CA ARG A 59 -1.41 5.99 -17.59
C ARG A 59 -1.12 7.43 -18.06
N ASN A 60 -1.57 8.40 -17.30
CA ASN A 60 -1.49 9.82 -17.67
C ASN A 60 -0.24 10.54 -17.12
N ALA A 61 0.47 9.94 -16.17
CA ALA A 61 1.67 10.55 -15.59
C ALA A 61 2.76 10.76 -16.64
N THR A 62 3.35 11.95 -16.67
CA THR A 62 4.51 12.30 -17.50
C THR A 62 5.78 12.46 -16.67
N GLY A 63 5.63 12.63 -15.36
CA GLY A 63 6.71 12.79 -14.41
C GLY A 63 7.57 11.54 -14.24
N LEU A 64 8.84 11.74 -13.92
CA LEU A 64 9.82 10.67 -13.69
C LEU A 64 9.47 9.81 -12.48
N TYR A 65 8.80 10.39 -11.49
CA TYR A 65 8.35 9.74 -10.27
C TYR A 65 6.85 9.86 -10.10
N TYR A 66 6.26 8.87 -9.48
CA TYR A 66 4.83 8.77 -9.25
C TYR A 66 4.54 8.55 -7.76
N LYS A 67 3.60 9.31 -7.22
CA LYS A 67 3.09 9.16 -5.87
C LYS A 67 1.57 9.27 -5.87
N VAL A 68 0.90 8.35 -5.19
CA VAL A 68 -0.53 8.47 -4.89
C VAL A 68 -0.72 9.32 -3.64
N VAL A 69 -1.71 10.21 -3.70
CA VAL A 69 -2.21 10.96 -2.54
C VAL A 69 -3.72 10.83 -2.54
N ASP A 70 -4.27 10.28 -1.48
CA ASP A 70 -5.71 10.10 -1.32
C ASP A 70 -6.39 11.46 -1.06
N SER A 71 -7.65 11.60 -1.45
CA SER A 71 -8.36 12.90 -1.46
C SER A 71 -8.58 13.50 -0.07
N ASP A 72 -8.57 12.68 0.96
CA ASP A 72 -8.72 13.08 2.36
C ASP A 72 -7.37 13.25 3.11
N ASP A 73 -6.26 13.00 2.41
CA ASP A 73 -4.91 13.08 2.93
C ASP A 73 -4.14 14.30 2.37
N TRP A 74 -2.94 14.55 2.92
CA TRP A 74 -2.07 15.62 2.41
C TRP A 74 -0.58 15.29 2.56
N LEU A 75 0.27 16.08 1.91
CA LEU A 75 1.71 16.04 2.10
C LEU A 75 2.17 17.23 2.96
N ASP A 76 3.15 17.01 3.82
CA ASP A 76 3.84 18.10 4.50
C ASP A 76 4.63 18.93 3.48
N THR A 77 4.34 20.22 3.41
CA THR A 77 4.89 21.13 2.39
C THR A 77 6.42 21.26 2.47
N ALA A 78 6.98 21.32 3.67
CA ALA A 78 8.45 21.45 3.85
C ALA A 78 9.16 20.13 3.48
N ALA A 79 8.56 19.01 3.88
CA ALA A 79 9.03 17.67 3.52
C ALA A 79 8.96 17.44 2.01
N LEU A 80 7.87 17.83 1.35
CA LEU A 80 7.72 17.73 -0.10
C LEU A 80 8.83 18.47 -0.85
N LYS A 81 9.09 19.74 -0.49
CA LYS A 81 10.18 20.54 -1.08
C LYS A 81 11.54 19.87 -0.89
N THR A 82 11.79 19.29 0.29
CA THR A 82 13.03 18.59 0.61
C THR A 82 13.19 17.32 -0.24
N VAL A 83 12.12 16.54 -0.42
CA VAL A 83 12.12 15.35 -1.29
C VAL A 83 12.38 15.72 -2.74
N LEU A 84 11.70 16.74 -3.27
CA LEU A 84 11.88 17.19 -4.64
C LEU A 84 13.32 17.65 -4.92
N ALA A 85 13.89 18.47 -4.04
CA ALA A 85 15.29 18.91 -4.13
C ALA A 85 16.26 17.73 -4.11
N LYS A 86 16.00 16.72 -3.28
CA LYS A 86 16.80 15.50 -3.23
C LYS A 86 16.67 14.69 -4.53
N LEU A 87 15.47 14.48 -5.04
CA LEU A 87 15.24 13.77 -6.29
C LEU A 87 15.95 14.47 -7.46
N GLN A 88 15.82 15.79 -7.57
CA GLN A 88 16.54 16.58 -8.60
C GLN A 88 18.05 16.35 -8.53
N THR A 89 18.62 16.40 -7.31
CA THR A 89 20.05 16.16 -7.10
C THR A 89 20.47 14.77 -7.55
N LEU A 90 19.68 13.74 -7.22
CA LEU A 90 19.98 12.35 -7.58
C LEU A 90 19.84 12.12 -9.08
N VAL A 91 18.82 12.72 -9.71
CA VAL A 91 18.62 12.67 -11.17
C VAL A 91 19.78 13.35 -11.91
N ALA A 92 20.16 14.56 -11.49
CA ALA A 92 21.28 15.30 -12.10
C ALA A 92 22.62 14.56 -12.01
N ARG A 93 22.79 13.71 -10.98
CA ARG A 93 23.98 12.86 -10.81
C ARG A 93 23.89 11.53 -11.55
N GLY A 94 22.81 11.23 -12.27
CA GLY A 94 22.60 9.93 -12.91
C GLY A 94 22.37 8.77 -11.91
N THR A 95 21.97 9.08 -10.68
CA THR A 95 21.78 8.11 -9.58
C THR A 95 20.34 8.08 -9.08
N ALA A 96 19.40 8.31 -9.99
CA ALA A 96 17.96 8.30 -9.69
C ALA A 96 17.51 6.90 -9.18
N PRO A 97 16.95 6.79 -7.95
CA PRO A 97 16.48 5.50 -7.43
C PRO A 97 15.20 5.04 -8.14
N ASP A 98 14.94 3.74 -8.13
CA ASP A 98 13.68 3.16 -8.61
C ASP A 98 12.55 3.38 -7.61
N LEU A 99 12.90 3.45 -6.32
CA LEU A 99 11.97 3.66 -5.23
C LEU A 99 12.57 4.62 -4.20
N MET A 100 11.90 5.75 -3.97
CA MET A 100 12.15 6.58 -2.79
C MET A 100 11.13 6.26 -1.72
N ILE A 101 11.60 6.20 -0.47
CA ILE A 101 10.78 5.86 0.71
C ILE A 101 10.89 7.02 1.69
N CYS A 102 9.73 7.45 2.22
CA CYS A 102 9.62 8.40 3.31
C CYS A 102 8.70 7.84 4.40
N ASN A 103 8.69 8.47 5.55
CA ASN A 103 7.74 8.16 6.62
C ASN A 103 6.34 8.64 6.24
N TYR A 104 5.36 8.09 6.95
CA TYR A 104 4.02 8.64 6.99
C TYR A 104 3.54 8.78 8.44
N VAL A 105 2.58 9.66 8.63
CA VAL A 105 2.08 10.02 9.96
C VAL A 105 0.58 9.77 9.99
N TYR A 106 0.13 8.97 10.93
CA TYR A 106 -1.28 8.89 11.29
C TYR A 106 -1.68 10.17 12.03
N GLU A 107 -2.61 10.92 11.45
CA GLU A 107 -3.16 12.15 12.01
C GLU A 107 -4.55 11.87 12.60
N HIS A 108 -4.63 11.72 13.92
CA HIS A 108 -5.89 11.59 14.63
C HIS A 108 -6.40 13.01 14.96
N VAL A 109 -7.16 13.58 14.02
CA VAL A 109 -7.58 14.99 14.12
C VAL A 109 -8.53 15.22 15.28
N GLU A 110 -9.38 14.24 15.63
CA GLU A 110 -10.37 14.35 16.70
C GLU A 110 -9.74 14.53 18.10
N ASP A 111 -8.65 13.83 18.39
CA ASP A 111 -7.95 13.90 19.67
C ASP A 111 -6.59 14.62 19.60
N ASN A 112 -6.27 15.18 18.41
CA ASN A 112 -5.03 15.90 18.11
C ASN A 112 -3.77 15.09 18.46
N THR A 113 -3.81 13.78 18.22
CA THR A 113 -2.65 12.90 18.43
C THR A 113 -2.05 12.50 17.09
N ARG A 114 -0.75 12.15 17.11
CA ARG A 114 0.02 11.75 15.91
C ARG A 114 0.84 10.52 16.21
N HIS A 115 0.92 9.65 15.21
CA HIS A 115 1.82 8.51 15.26
C HIS A 115 2.60 8.39 13.96
N THR A 116 3.93 8.53 14.01
CA THR A 116 4.81 8.41 12.84
C THR A 116 5.26 6.99 12.65
N VAL A 117 5.09 6.46 11.45
CA VAL A 117 5.66 5.18 11.01
C VAL A 117 6.98 5.45 10.30
N ARG A 118 8.08 4.95 10.89
CA ARG A 118 9.46 5.13 10.44
C ARG A 118 10.07 3.80 10.03
N TYR A 119 11.08 3.86 9.17
CA TYR A 119 11.78 2.68 8.66
C TYR A 119 13.28 2.69 8.96
N THR A 120 13.73 3.48 9.93
CA THR A 120 15.15 3.61 10.33
C THR A 120 15.78 2.29 10.78
N ASN A 121 14.96 1.34 11.28
CA ASN A 121 15.39 -0.02 11.62
C ASN A 121 15.54 -0.95 10.40
N VAL A 122 15.03 -0.54 9.23
CA VAL A 122 14.96 -1.38 8.03
C VAL A 122 15.87 -0.86 6.93
N PHE A 123 15.88 0.45 6.69
CA PHE A 123 16.56 1.04 5.54
C PHE A 123 17.74 1.91 5.94
N PRO A 124 18.85 1.83 5.17
CA PRO A 124 19.93 2.82 5.27
C PRO A 124 19.44 4.22 4.89
N GLU A 125 19.70 5.20 5.75
CA GLU A 125 19.27 6.57 5.54
C GLU A 125 20.19 7.35 4.59
N ASN A 126 19.58 8.24 3.81
CA ASN A 126 20.25 9.28 3.02
C ASN A 126 21.37 8.78 2.06
N ARG A 127 21.26 7.54 1.59
CA ARG A 127 22.15 6.96 0.59
C ARG A 127 21.37 6.00 -0.33
N LEU A 128 21.95 5.74 -1.51
CA LEU A 128 21.43 4.69 -2.39
C LEU A 128 21.74 3.32 -1.80
N PHE A 129 20.78 2.41 -1.90
CA PHE A 129 20.92 1.03 -1.46
C PHE A 129 20.08 0.10 -2.35
N SER A 130 20.33 -1.18 -2.25
CA SER A 130 19.55 -2.26 -2.89
C SER A 130 18.95 -3.18 -1.83
N TRP A 131 18.17 -4.15 -2.26
CA TRP A 131 17.56 -5.13 -1.35
C TRP A 131 18.55 -5.83 -0.42
N MET A 132 19.79 -6.06 -0.85
CA MET A 132 20.82 -6.69 -0.01
C MET A 132 21.16 -5.91 1.28
N HIS A 133 20.86 -4.61 1.32
CA HIS A 133 21.11 -3.73 2.47
C HIS A 133 19.89 -3.56 3.38
N VAL A 134 18.75 -4.14 3.00
CA VAL A 134 17.49 -4.02 3.76
C VAL A 134 17.57 -4.86 5.03
N GLY A 135 17.20 -4.27 6.16
CA GLY A 135 17.09 -4.92 7.46
C GLY A 135 15.87 -5.83 7.59
N HIS A 136 15.51 -6.13 8.82
CA HIS A 136 14.33 -6.94 9.11
C HIS A 136 13.14 -6.05 9.45
N PHE A 137 12.04 -6.25 8.75
CA PHE A 137 10.77 -5.67 9.12
C PHE A 137 10.23 -6.33 10.39
N ARG A 138 9.66 -5.53 11.28
CA ARG A 138 8.90 -6.07 12.40
C ARG A 138 7.61 -6.72 11.89
N PRO A 139 6.98 -7.62 12.67
CA PRO A 139 5.73 -8.28 12.26
C PRO A 139 4.58 -7.30 11.93
N ASP A 140 4.56 -6.15 12.57
CA ASP A 140 3.59 -5.07 12.42
C ASP A 140 3.99 -4.02 11.36
N GLN A 141 5.14 -4.18 10.70
CA GLN A 141 5.72 -3.17 9.83
C GLN A 141 5.73 -3.62 8.37
N ASN A 142 5.08 -2.84 7.52
CA ASN A 142 5.09 -3.02 6.07
C ASN A 142 5.26 -1.66 5.38
N LEU A 143 5.73 -1.69 4.14
CA LEU A 143 5.59 -0.53 3.26
C LEU A 143 4.12 -0.35 2.92
N LEU A 144 3.62 0.86 3.02
CA LEU A 144 2.29 1.24 2.54
C LEU A 144 2.42 2.20 1.36
N MET A 145 1.34 2.36 0.60
CA MET A 145 1.25 3.31 -0.51
C MET A 145 1.64 4.74 -0.09
N HIS A 146 1.33 5.09 1.15
CA HIS A 146 1.67 6.37 1.78
C HIS A 146 3.18 6.64 1.85
N SER A 147 4.01 5.59 2.03
CA SER A 147 5.45 5.71 2.22
C SER A 147 6.28 5.68 0.94
N VAL A 148 5.71 5.25 -0.19
CA VAL A 148 6.45 4.98 -1.43
C VAL A 148 6.28 6.07 -2.48
N ILE A 149 7.37 6.34 -3.21
CA ILE A 149 7.41 7.17 -4.41
C ILE A 149 8.16 6.35 -5.45
N TYR A 150 7.45 5.79 -6.40
CA TYR A 150 8.05 4.93 -7.43
C TYR A 150 8.56 5.75 -8.63
N ARG A 151 9.64 5.30 -9.23
CA ARG A 151 9.93 5.69 -10.61
C ARG A 151 8.75 5.25 -11.47
N THR A 152 8.17 6.15 -12.25
CA THR A 152 6.96 5.89 -13.06
C THR A 152 7.15 4.69 -13.98
N GLN A 153 8.34 4.53 -14.55
CA GLN A 153 8.66 3.41 -15.45
C GLN A 153 8.59 2.05 -14.74
N VAL A 154 8.96 1.96 -13.45
CA VAL A 154 8.86 0.71 -12.67
C VAL A 154 7.39 0.25 -12.56
N LEU A 155 6.46 1.18 -12.37
CA LEU A 155 5.02 0.88 -12.32
C LEU A 155 4.49 0.40 -13.68
N ARG A 156 5.04 0.91 -14.76
CA ARG A 156 4.68 0.48 -16.13
C ARG A 156 5.29 -0.88 -16.49
N ASP A 157 6.56 -1.08 -16.19
CA ASP A 157 7.30 -2.30 -16.50
C ASP A 157 6.77 -3.52 -15.74
N CYS A 158 6.23 -3.34 -14.54
CA CYS A 158 5.65 -4.43 -13.76
C CYS A 158 4.27 -4.88 -14.28
N GLY A 159 3.70 -4.19 -15.27
CA GLY A 159 2.42 -4.53 -15.88
C GLY A 159 1.23 -4.52 -14.92
N MET A 160 1.32 -3.76 -13.84
CA MET A 160 0.28 -3.69 -12.82
C MET A 160 -0.98 -3.03 -13.36
N VAL A 161 -2.11 -3.70 -13.14
CA VAL A 161 -3.45 -3.15 -13.32
C VAL A 161 -4.25 -3.46 -12.07
N LEU A 162 -4.59 -2.43 -11.32
CA LEU A 162 -5.38 -2.57 -10.10
C LEU A 162 -6.82 -2.91 -10.44
N PRO A 163 -7.45 -3.86 -9.73
CA PRO A 163 -8.83 -4.27 -10.01
C PRO A 163 -9.82 -3.16 -9.68
N LYS A 164 -10.82 -2.98 -10.57
CA LYS A 164 -11.93 -2.04 -10.39
C LYS A 164 -12.81 -2.45 -9.20
N HIS A 165 -13.48 -1.45 -8.60
CA HIS A 165 -14.44 -1.64 -7.50
C HIS A 165 -13.92 -2.54 -6.38
N THR A 166 -12.65 -2.38 -6.04
CA THR A 166 -11.97 -3.20 -5.04
C THR A 166 -11.21 -2.29 -4.07
N PHE A 167 -11.49 -2.44 -2.77
CA PHE A 167 -10.72 -1.79 -1.71
C PHE A 167 -9.42 -2.58 -1.45
N TYR A 168 -8.50 -2.00 -0.70
CA TYR A 168 -7.22 -2.61 -0.28
C TYR A 168 -6.24 -2.88 -1.44
N VAL A 169 -6.46 -2.29 -2.60
CA VAL A 169 -5.60 -2.39 -3.79
C VAL A 169 -4.25 -1.69 -3.62
N ASP A 170 -4.13 -0.81 -2.63
CA ASP A 170 -2.90 -0.20 -2.14
C ASP A 170 -1.82 -1.25 -1.82
N ASN A 171 -2.22 -2.42 -1.32
CA ASN A 171 -1.32 -3.54 -1.10
C ASN A 171 -0.75 -4.12 -2.40
N ILE A 172 -1.53 -4.19 -3.47
CA ILE A 172 -1.06 -4.60 -4.80
C ILE A 172 -0.09 -3.54 -5.35
N PHE A 173 -0.47 -2.24 -5.21
CA PHE A 173 0.34 -1.11 -5.67
C PHE A 173 1.75 -1.12 -5.05
N VAL A 174 1.87 -1.50 -3.79
CA VAL A 174 3.18 -1.63 -3.14
C VAL A 174 3.88 -2.92 -3.53
N TYR A 175 3.19 -4.05 -3.51
CA TYR A 175 3.77 -5.38 -3.58
C TYR A 175 4.25 -5.78 -4.99
N GLN A 176 3.40 -5.55 -6.01
CA GLN A 176 3.66 -6.06 -7.36
C GLN A 176 4.91 -5.45 -8.02
N PRO A 177 5.26 -4.15 -7.84
CA PRO A 177 6.44 -3.56 -8.45
C PRO A 177 7.78 -3.96 -7.79
N LEU A 178 7.79 -4.52 -6.57
CA LEU A 178 9.02 -4.73 -5.79
C LEU A 178 10.14 -5.50 -6.52
N PRO A 179 9.88 -6.55 -7.31
CA PRO A 179 10.92 -7.25 -8.07
C PRO A 179 11.60 -6.40 -9.15
N TYR A 180 10.95 -5.33 -9.57
CA TYR A 180 11.47 -4.38 -10.58
C TYR A 180 12.32 -3.27 -9.95
N VAL A 181 12.30 -3.14 -8.61
CA VAL A 181 13.08 -2.15 -7.86
C VAL A 181 14.50 -2.69 -7.63
N LYS A 182 15.49 -2.06 -8.25
CA LYS A 182 16.91 -2.42 -8.10
C LYS A 182 17.65 -1.44 -7.19
N SER A 183 17.22 -0.18 -7.13
CA SER A 183 17.82 0.88 -6.33
C SER A 183 16.77 1.62 -5.51
N MET A 184 17.11 1.89 -4.26
CA MET A 184 16.23 2.56 -3.31
C MET A 184 16.96 3.71 -2.62
N TYR A 185 16.16 4.65 -2.12
CA TYR A 185 16.64 5.75 -1.28
C TYR A 185 15.63 6.00 -0.16
N TYR A 186 16.07 6.02 1.10
CA TYR A 186 15.21 6.31 2.23
C TYR A 186 15.58 7.65 2.87
N MET A 187 14.57 8.47 3.12
CA MET A 187 14.66 9.69 3.91
C MET A 187 13.81 9.54 5.16
N ASP A 188 14.42 9.67 6.35
CA ASP A 188 13.66 9.76 7.63
C ASP A 188 12.97 11.12 7.69
N LEU A 189 11.89 11.24 6.91
CA LEU A 189 11.15 12.49 6.70
C LEU A 189 9.67 12.21 6.69
N ASP A 190 8.92 12.90 7.56
CA ASP A 190 7.48 12.74 7.78
C ASP A 190 6.69 13.43 6.66
N LEU A 191 6.65 12.79 5.46
CA LEU A 191 6.12 13.37 4.23
C LEU A 191 4.59 13.28 4.14
N TYR A 192 4.05 12.08 4.31
CA TYR A 192 2.63 11.81 4.07
C TYR A 192 1.85 11.93 5.37
N ARG A 193 0.73 12.67 5.33
CA ARG A 193 -0.19 12.87 6.44
C ARG A 193 -1.47 12.11 6.16
N TYR A 194 -1.65 11.01 6.87
CA TYR A 194 -2.78 10.11 6.72
C TYR A 194 -3.84 10.45 7.76
N PHE A 195 -4.96 10.98 7.27
CA PHE A 195 -6.10 11.32 8.11
C PHE A 195 -6.81 10.07 8.61
N ILE A 196 -6.93 9.92 9.94
CA ILE A 196 -7.57 8.76 10.59
C ILE A 196 -8.58 9.22 11.63
N GLY A 197 -9.62 8.40 11.85
CA GLY A 197 -10.62 8.62 12.91
C GLY A 197 -12.06 8.75 12.41
N ARG A 198 -12.31 8.89 11.09
CA ARG A 198 -13.68 8.91 10.58
C ARG A 198 -14.34 7.54 10.69
N SER A 199 -15.61 7.51 11.08
CA SER A 199 -16.39 6.28 11.26
C SER A 199 -16.67 5.50 9.95
N ASP A 200 -16.55 6.16 8.78
CA ASP A 200 -16.82 5.59 7.46
C ASP A 200 -15.57 5.05 6.74
N GLN A 201 -14.39 5.13 7.39
CA GLN A 201 -13.15 4.69 6.78
C GLN A 201 -13.14 3.18 6.49
N SER A 202 -12.49 2.83 5.37
CA SER A 202 -12.40 1.45 4.87
C SER A 202 -11.65 0.50 5.81
N VAL A 203 -10.83 1.03 6.69
CA VAL A 203 -10.02 0.27 7.67
C VAL A 203 -10.80 -0.10 8.94
N ASN A 204 -12.04 0.36 9.13
CA ASN A 204 -12.86 -0.03 10.27
C ASN A 204 -13.22 -1.52 10.20
N GLU A 205 -13.04 -2.26 11.29
CA GLU A 205 -13.22 -3.70 11.38
C GLU A 205 -14.58 -4.17 10.81
N SER A 206 -15.68 -3.52 11.21
CA SER A 206 -17.01 -3.87 10.72
C SER A 206 -17.19 -3.67 9.22
N VAL A 207 -16.46 -2.71 8.64
CA VAL A 207 -16.44 -2.47 7.20
C VAL A 207 -15.60 -3.53 6.51
N MET A 208 -14.44 -3.89 7.08
CA MET A 208 -13.53 -4.89 6.52
C MET A 208 -14.15 -6.29 6.51
N VAL A 209 -14.87 -6.69 7.58
CA VAL A 209 -15.61 -7.95 7.61
C VAL A 209 -16.66 -8.00 6.50
N LYS A 210 -17.43 -6.93 6.31
CA LYS A 210 -18.44 -6.85 5.22
C LYS A 210 -17.82 -6.87 3.82
N ARG A 211 -16.58 -6.44 3.69
CA ARG A 211 -15.84 -6.35 2.41
C ARG A 211 -14.78 -7.45 2.25
N VAL A 212 -14.87 -8.52 3.05
CA VAL A 212 -13.86 -9.58 3.06
C VAL A 212 -13.61 -10.19 1.68
N ASP A 213 -14.62 -10.28 0.81
CA ASP A 213 -14.44 -10.79 -0.55
C ASP A 213 -13.49 -9.92 -1.40
N GLN A 214 -13.43 -8.62 -1.14
CA GLN A 214 -12.47 -7.73 -1.80
C GLN A 214 -11.07 -7.94 -1.25
N GLN A 215 -10.91 -8.12 0.06
CA GLN A 215 -9.66 -8.52 0.69
C GLN A 215 -9.14 -9.84 0.11
N LEU A 216 -10.00 -10.84 -0.04
CA LEU A 216 -9.66 -12.13 -0.66
C LEU A 216 -9.23 -11.98 -2.12
N ARG A 217 -9.88 -11.10 -2.89
CA ARG A 217 -9.50 -10.78 -4.27
C ARG A 217 -8.09 -10.22 -4.33
N VAL A 218 -7.78 -9.24 -3.48
CA VAL A 218 -6.45 -8.64 -3.39
C VAL A 218 -5.41 -9.68 -2.98
N THR A 219 -5.67 -10.48 -1.95
CA THR A 219 -4.73 -11.52 -1.48
C THR A 219 -4.47 -12.56 -2.57
N ARG A 220 -5.49 -13.01 -3.31
CA ARG A 220 -5.31 -13.92 -4.46
C ARG A 220 -4.50 -13.28 -5.58
N HIS A 221 -4.73 -12.01 -5.87
CA HIS A 221 -3.92 -11.27 -6.84
C HIS A 221 -2.44 -11.28 -6.40
N MET A 222 -2.15 -10.97 -5.14
CA MET A 222 -0.77 -10.96 -4.62
C MET A 222 -0.12 -12.35 -4.64
N ILE A 223 -0.88 -13.42 -4.44
CA ILE A 223 -0.39 -14.81 -4.60
C ILE A 223 0.02 -15.08 -6.06
N ALA A 224 -0.76 -14.60 -7.02
CA ALA A 224 -0.60 -14.95 -8.43
C ALA A 224 0.36 -14.01 -9.19
N CYS A 225 0.51 -12.76 -8.77
CA CYS A 225 1.21 -11.73 -9.55
C CYS A 225 2.74 -11.89 -9.56
N GLN A 226 3.33 -12.70 -8.65
CA GLN A 226 4.77 -12.87 -8.56
C GLN A 226 5.17 -14.32 -8.27
N ASP A 227 6.14 -14.83 -9.04
CA ASP A 227 6.80 -16.10 -8.73
C ASP A 227 7.92 -15.87 -7.71
N LEU A 228 7.61 -16.06 -6.42
CA LEU A 228 8.59 -15.91 -5.34
C LEU A 228 9.71 -16.97 -5.39
N ASP A 229 9.54 -18.04 -6.17
CA ASP A 229 10.60 -19.03 -6.39
C ASP A 229 11.70 -18.47 -7.29
N ALA A 230 11.33 -17.66 -8.28
CA ALA A 230 12.28 -16.96 -9.15
C ALA A 230 13.19 -15.97 -8.35
N LEU A 231 12.74 -15.54 -7.18
CA LEU A 231 13.49 -14.61 -6.31
C LEU A 231 14.43 -15.31 -5.32
N LYS A 232 14.72 -16.60 -5.45
CA LYS A 232 15.58 -17.35 -4.50
C LYS A 232 16.96 -16.74 -4.29
N ASN A 233 17.53 -16.13 -5.31
CA ASN A 233 18.82 -15.46 -5.24
C ASN A 233 18.74 -14.06 -4.61
N GLU A 234 17.58 -13.44 -4.56
CA GLU A 234 17.34 -12.14 -3.94
C GLU A 234 16.75 -12.33 -2.53
N LYS A 235 17.54 -12.94 -1.64
CA LYS A 235 17.07 -13.44 -0.33
C LYS A 235 16.30 -12.43 0.51
N ARG A 236 16.74 -11.16 0.55
CA ARG A 236 16.10 -10.10 1.36
C ARG A 236 14.77 -9.66 0.75
N LEU A 237 14.71 -9.45 -0.56
CA LEU A 237 13.48 -9.16 -1.28
C LEU A 237 12.46 -10.28 -1.08
N ARG A 238 12.89 -11.53 -1.35
CA ARG A 238 12.02 -12.69 -1.18
C ARG A 238 11.49 -12.83 0.24
N ALA A 239 12.35 -12.62 1.25
CA ALA A 239 11.94 -12.68 2.65
C ALA A 239 10.89 -11.60 2.98
N TYR A 240 11.07 -10.38 2.49
CA TYR A 240 10.10 -9.30 2.66
C TYR A 240 8.77 -9.60 1.94
N MET A 241 8.81 -10.07 0.71
CA MET A 241 7.58 -10.42 -0.04
C MET A 241 6.83 -11.60 0.60
N LEU A 242 7.54 -12.59 1.14
CA LEU A 242 6.93 -13.67 1.93
C LEU A 242 6.30 -13.14 3.23
N HIS A 243 6.96 -12.21 3.92
CA HIS A 243 6.42 -11.56 5.11
C HIS A 243 5.13 -10.81 4.77
N TYR A 244 5.14 -9.98 3.71
CA TYR A 244 3.98 -9.21 3.30
C TYR A 244 2.79 -10.11 2.91
N LEU A 245 3.06 -11.14 2.09
CA LEU A 245 2.01 -12.09 1.70
C LEU A 245 1.46 -12.87 2.91
N SER A 246 2.34 -13.22 3.87
CA SER A 246 1.92 -13.85 5.13
C SER A 246 1.00 -12.94 5.95
N THR A 247 1.29 -11.64 5.99
CA THR A 247 0.43 -10.64 6.64
C THR A 247 -0.94 -10.57 5.95
N MET A 248 -0.98 -10.56 4.62
CA MET A 248 -2.24 -10.53 3.86
C MET A 248 -3.08 -11.80 4.07
N MET A 249 -2.43 -12.96 4.16
CA MET A 249 -3.10 -14.22 4.51
C MET A 249 -3.69 -14.14 5.94
N ALA A 250 -2.90 -13.66 6.91
CA ALA A 250 -3.34 -13.54 8.30
C ALA A 250 -4.51 -12.55 8.44
N VAL A 251 -4.47 -11.40 7.79
CA VAL A 251 -5.56 -10.41 7.77
C VAL A 251 -6.82 -11.02 7.17
N SER A 252 -6.70 -11.71 6.03
CA SER A 252 -7.83 -12.39 5.38
C SER A 252 -8.47 -13.45 6.32
N ASP A 253 -7.66 -14.27 6.95
CA ASP A 253 -8.13 -15.29 7.90
C ASP A 253 -8.83 -14.66 9.11
N ILE A 254 -8.26 -13.60 9.69
CA ILE A 254 -8.84 -12.92 10.86
C ILE A 254 -10.25 -12.40 10.54
N PHE A 255 -10.45 -11.72 9.41
CA PHE A 255 -11.77 -11.18 9.05
C PHE A 255 -12.79 -12.29 8.74
N LEU A 256 -12.36 -13.41 8.15
CA LEU A 256 -13.21 -14.57 7.95
C LEU A 256 -13.59 -15.25 9.29
N LEU A 257 -12.66 -15.29 10.25
CA LEU A 257 -12.90 -15.82 11.59
C LEU A 257 -13.82 -14.92 12.42
N LEU A 258 -13.75 -13.60 12.23
CA LEU A 258 -14.64 -12.63 12.87
C LEU A 258 -16.08 -12.71 12.32
N ASP A 259 -16.25 -13.00 11.04
CA ASP A 259 -17.55 -13.31 10.44
C ASP A 259 -18.13 -14.59 11.05
N GLY A 260 -17.32 -15.65 11.17
CA GLY A 260 -17.64 -16.91 11.85
C GLY A 260 -18.70 -17.78 11.17
N SER A 261 -19.25 -17.37 10.03
CA SER A 261 -20.24 -18.14 9.27
C SER A 261 -19.62 -19.39 8.62
N ALA A 262 -20.44 -20.35 8.28
CA ALA A 262 -20.01 -21.54 7.53
C ALA A 262 -19.47 -21.14 6.14
N GLU A 263 -20.01 -20.08 5.53
CA GLU A 263 -19.53 -19.53 4.28
C GLU A 263 -18.11 -18.94 4.43
N ALA A 264 -17.88 -18.17 5.49
CA ALA A 264 -16.56 -17.59 5.78
C ALA A 264 -15.51 -18.69 6.02
N GLN A 265 -15.85 -19.76 6.71
CA GLN A 265 -14.96 -20.92 6.90
C GLN A 265 -14.64 -21.61 5.57
N ALA A 266 -15.62 -21.77 4.69
CA ALA A 266 -15.41 -22.33 3.36
C ALA A 266 -14.48 -21.42 2.52
N LYS A 267 -14.67 -20.09 2.57
CA LYS A 267 -13.80 -19.12 1.89
C LYS A 267 -12.36 -19.16 2.43
N LYS A 268 -12.17 -19.34 3.74
CA LYS A 268 -10.85 -19.52 4.35
C LYS A 268 -10.14 -20.76 3.80
N ALA A 269 -10.83 -21.90 3.82
CA ALA A 269 -10.31 -23.16 3.29
C ALA A 269 -9.93 -23.04 1.81
N ASP A 270 -10.75 -22.35 1.02
CA ASP A 270 -10.53 -22.11 -0.40
C ASP A 270 -9.34 -21.17 -0.66
N LEU A 271 -9.14 -20.12 0.15
CA LEU A 271 -7.97 -19.26 0.06
C LEU A 271 -6.66 -20.03 0.31
N TRP A 272 -6.61 -20.89 1.33
CA TRP A 272 -5.44 -21.73 1.63
C TRP A 272 -5.19 -22.79 0.56
N LYS A 273 -6.26 -23.35 -0.02
CA LYS A 273 -6.17 -24.24 -1.19
C LYS A 273 -5.59 -23.48 -2.38
N TYR A 274 -6.09 -22.27 -2.66
CA TYR A 274 -5.59 -21.42 -3.74
C TYR A 274 -4.10 -21.12 -3.57
N LEU A 275 -3.65 -20.74 -2.36
CA LEU A 275 -2.23 -20.53 -2.07
C LEU A 275 -1.40 -21.78 -2.40
N LYS A 276 -1.87 -22.97 -1.98
CA LYS A 276 -1.16 -24.23 -2.21
C LYS A 276 -1.05 -24.59 -3.68
N GLU A 277 -2.08 -24.31 -4.46
CA GLU A 277 -2.15 -24.64 -5.89
C GLU A 277 -1.40 -23.65 -6.77
N ASN A 278 -1.27 -22.39 -6.32
CA ASN A 278 -0.69 -21.31 -7.13
C ASN A 278 0.73 -20.89 -6.66
N THR A 279 1.32 -21.60 -5.69
CA THR A 279 2.69 -21.34 -5.24
C THR A 279 3.52 -22.62 -5.21
N LYS A 280 4.85 -22.46 -5.27
CA LYS A 280 5.77 -23.60 -5.10
C LYS A 280 5.71 -24.13 -3.66
N PRO A 281 6.03 -25.43 -3.44
CA PRO A 281 5.92 -26.08 -2.13
C PRO A 281 6.72 -25.41 -1.00
N ASP A 282 7.86 -24.79 -1.32
CA ASP A 282 8.67 -24.06 -0.33
C ASP A 282 8.06 -22.72 0.06
N VAL A 283 7.44 -22.01 -0.88
CA VAL A 283 6.67 -20.77 -0.63
C VAL A 283 5.44 -21.09 0.25
N TYR A 284 4.66 -22.10 -0.15
CA TYR A 284 3.54 -22.56 0.65
C TYR A 284 3.95 -22.92 2.09
N ARG A 285 5.04 -23.72 2.24
CA ARG A 285 5.54 -24.10 3.57
C ARG A 285 6.01 -22.90 4.38
N ALA A 286 6.71 -21.95 3.76
CA ALA A 286 7.17 -20.74 4.43
C ALA A 286 6.01 -19.93 5.03
N ILE A 287 4.89 -19.79 4.30
CA ILE A 287 3.69 -19.08 4.76
C ILE A 287 2.92 -19.93 5.78
N ARG A 288 2.70 -21.24 5.48
CA ARG A 288 1.88 -22.14 6.29
C ARG A 288 2.45 -22.41 7.69
N TYR A 289 3.77 -22.51 7.80
CA TYR A 289 4.48 -22.75 9.04
C TYR A 289 5.20 -21.52 9.60
N GLY A 290 5.07 -20.38 8.93
CA GLY A 290 5.51 -19.06 9.37
C GLY A 290 4.37 -18.24 9.98
N PHE A 291 4.54 -16.92 9.97
CA PHE A 291 3.60 -15.97 10.56
C PHE A 291 2.17 -16.11 10.00
N GLY A 292 2.02 -16.28 8.68
CA GLY A 292 0.70 -16.43 8.04
C GLY A 292 -0.08 -17.67 8.51
N GLY A 293 0.59 -18.72 8.97
CA GLY A 293 -0.05 -19.94 9.44
C GLY A 293 -0.58 -19.89 10.87
N ILE A 294 -0.21 -18.85 11.64
CA ILE A 294 -0.67 -18.67 13.03
C ILE A 294 -2.19 -18.51 13.08
N THR A 295 -2.79 -17.92 12.05
CA THR A 295 -4.23 -17.72 11.95
C THR A 295 -4.99 -18.93 11.39
N ASN A 296 -4.29 -19.97 10.93
CA ASN A 296 -4.87 -21.18 10.37
C ASN A 296 -4.53 -22.41 11.22
N LEU A 297 -4.96 -22.41 12.46
CA LEU A 297 -4.74 -23.51 13.40
C LEU A 297 -5.71 -24.68 13.14
N ASN A 298 -5.16 -25.88 12.89
CA ASN A 298 -5.95 -27.07 12.54
C ASN A 298 -6.17 -27.97 13.78
N PHE A 299 -6.72 -27.38 14.86
CA PHE A 299 -7.13 -28.16 16.04
C PHE A 299 -8.43 -27.61 16.62
N PRO A 300 -9.17 -28.41 17.41
CA PRO A 300 -10.44 -27.98 18.03
C PRO A 300 -10.26 -26.67 18.82
N LYS A 301 -11.14 -25.67 18.57
CA LYS A 301 -11.09 -24.31 19.16
C LYS A 301 -9.90 -23.44 18.73
N GLY A 302 -9.11 -23.84 17.73
CA GLY A 302 -8.01 -23.00 17.19
C GLY A 302 -8.50 -21.63 16.77
N ASP A 303 -9.64 -21.55 16.11
CA ASP A 303 -10.26 -20.30 15.66
C ASP A 303 -10.60 -19.35 16.84
N VAL A 304 -11.09 -19.90 17.95
CA VAL A 304 -11.39 -19.11 19.17
C VAL A 304 -10.11 -18.51 19.76
N ILE A 305 -9.02 -19.26 19.74
CA ILE A 305 -7.71 -18.81 20.22
C ILE A 305 -7.18 -17.67 19.33
N VAL A 306 -7.27 -17.81 18.02
CA VAL A 306 -6.86 -16.78 17.05
C VAL A 306 -7.63 -15.48 17.26
N VAL A 307 -8.97 -15.56 17.33
CA VAL A 307 -9.82 -14.38 17.58
C VAL A 307 -9.52 -13.76 18.94
N GLY A 308 -9.32 -14.56 19.98
CA GLY A 308 -8.92 -14.07 21.31
C GLY A 308 -7.59 -13.34 21.29
N ALA A 309 -6.57 -13.90 20.63
CA ALA A 309 -5.26 -13.27 20.47
C ALA A 309 -5.35 -11.96 19.66
N TYR A 310 -6.14 -11.94 18.60
CA TYR A 310 -6.40 -10.72 17.82
C TYR A 310 -7.03 -9.62 18.68
N ARG A 311 -8.05 -9.94 19.49
CA ARG A 311 -8.70 -8.98 20.40
C ARG A 311 -7.74 -8.40 21.45
N ILE A 312 -6.82 -9.22 21.95
CA ILE A 312 -5.75 -8.76 22.87
C ILE A 312 -4.79 -7.83 22.13
N ALA A 313 -4.31 -8.22 20.93
CA ALA A 313 -3.42 -7.40 20.13
C ALA A 313 -4.05 -6.05 19.77
N GLN A 314 -5.32 -6.01 19.39
CA GLN A 314 -6.08 -4.79 19.10
C GLN A 314 -6.06 -3.81 20.29
N LYS A 315 -6.25 -4.32 21.51
CA LYS A 315 -6.21 -3.50 22.72
C LYS A 315 -4.82 -2.95 23.04
N ILE A 316 -3.76 -3.73 22.79
CA ILE A 316 -2.37 -3.35 23.08
C ILE A 316 -1.85 -2.34 22.05
N PHE A 317 -2.07 -2.61 20.79
CA PHE A 317 -1.51 -1.82 19.67
C PHE A 317 -2.45 -0.72 19.17
N LYS A 318 -3.68 -0.64 19.72
CA LYS A 318 -4.70 0.38 19.38
C LYS A 318 -4.92 0.52 17.86
N PHE A 319 -4.83 -0.56 17.10
CA PHE A 319 -5.28 -0.57 15.72
C PHE A 319 -6.77 -0.95 15.66
N ASN A 320 -7.49 -0.35 14.71
CA ASN A 320 -8.95 -0.48 14.59
C ASN A 320 -9.38 -1.90 14.24
#